data_c208464e4e34f2d41d107c86f7200628
#
_entry.id   c208464e4e34f2d41d107c86f7200628
#
_cell.length_a   1.000
_cell.length_b   1.000
_cell.length_c   1.000
_cell.angle_alpha   90.00
_cell.angle_beta   90.00
_cell.angle_gamma   90.00
#
_symmetry.space_group_name_H-M   'P 1'
#
loop_
_entity.id
_entity.type
_entity.pdbx_description
1 polymer ?
#
loop_
_entity_poly.entity_id
_entity_poly.type
_entity_poly.pdbx_seq_one_letter_code
_entity_poly.pdbx_strand_id
1 'polypeptide(L)'
;SVAPTVILTDPASNAVNVTLSKIITATFSMPMDPLTINFTTFSLNNGVIPVAGVVTYTGSTASFTPAVALLINTTYTATITTGARNVAGTPLAANYVWSFTTGTTPVQGPVILNTAARFGILSGVGVSNQAGPSVINDLDVGIYPGVRSAVTGFPPATIVNGAIYASDDIAPPGVPAMLLQAKTDLTNAYLAAEAAVSPAPQ
;
A
#
# COMPACT_ATOMS: atom_id res chain seq x y z
N SER A 1 -13.70 42.60 -4.91
CA SER A 1 -12.92 41.37 -5.04
C SER A 1 -13.84 40.17 -4.81
N VAL A 2 -13.80 39.19 -5.72
CA VAL A 2 -14.61 37.98 -5.63
C VAL A 2 -13.96 37.04 -4.62
N ALA A 3 -14.74 36.53 -3.66
CA ALA A 3 -14.25 35.57 -2.68
C ALA A 3 -14.03 34.18 -3.35
N PRO A 4 -12.93 33.48 -3.02
CA PRO A 4 -12.72 32.11 -3.48
C PRO A 4 -13.76 31.17 -2.85
N THR A 5 -14.08 30.08 -3.56
CA THR A 5 -14.94 29.00 -3.08
C THR A 5 -14.28 27.65 -3.30
N VAL A 6 -14.64 26.64 -2.53
CA VAL A 6 -14.28 25.25 -2.80
C VAL A 6 -15.29 24.70 -3.80
N ILE A 7 -14.81 24.21 -4.94
CA ILE A 7 -15.66 23.72 -6.03
C ILE A 7 -15.67 22.19 -6.16
N LEU A 8 -14.66 21.52 -5.60
CA LEU A 8 -14.55 20.05 -5.62
C LEU A 8 -13.78 19.58 -4.38
N THR A 9 -14.22 18.47 -3.81
CA THR A 9 -13.49 17.75 -2.76
C THR A 9 -13.38 16.27 -3.10
N ASP A 10 -12.27 15.68 -2.73
CA ASP A 10 -12.05 14.25 -2.78
C ASP A 10 -11.41 13.80 -1.45
N PRO A 11 -12.10 13.00 -0.63
CA PRO A 11 -13.44 12.40 -0.85
C PRO A 11 -14.54 13.47 -0.99
N ALA A 12 -15.58 13.11 -1.75
CA ALA A 12 -16.79 13.95 -1.81
C ALA A 12 -17.48 14.02 -0.43
N SER A 13 -18.29 15.05 -0.20
CA SER A 13 -19.06 15.14 1.04
C SER A 13 -20.00 13.94 1.19
N ASN A 14 -19.99 13.34 2.39
CA ASN A 14 -20.69 12.11 2.77
C ASN A 14 -20.27 10.85 2.00
N ALA A 15 -19.09 10.83 1.38
CA ALA A 15 -18.52 9.63 0.79
C ALA A 15 -18.35 8.55 1.86
N VAL A 16 -18.63 7.30 1.50
CA VAL A 16 -18.47 6.12 2.35
C VAL A 16 -17.45 5.15 1.71
N ASN A 17 -16.97 4.19 2.49
CA ASN A 17 -15.97 3.21 2.04
C ASN A 17 -14.68 3.86 1.50
N VAL A 18 -14.31 5.02 2.04
CA VAL A 18 -13.09 5.71 1.66
C VAL A 18 -11.87 4.90 2.13
N THR A 19 -10.86 4.79 1.28
CA THR A 19 -9.63 4.04 1.60
C THR A 19 -8.85 4.67 2.75
N LEU A 20 -8.20 3.85 3.58
CA LEU A 20 -7.49 4.32 4.77
C LEU A 20 -6.23 5.15 4.45
N SER A 21 -5.69 5.00 3.24
CA SER A 21 -4.54 5.76 2.73
C SER A 21 -4.94 6.99 1.91
N LYS A 22 -6.20 7.43 1.99
CA LYS A 22 -6.72 8.52 1.18
C LYS A 22 -6.01 9.84 1.48
N ILE A 23 -5.58 10.53 0.44
CA ILE A 23 -5.20 11.94 0.47
C ILE A 23 -6.48 12.75 0.30
N ILE A 24 -6.72 13.69 1.20
CA ILE A 24 -7.91 14.53 1.19
C ILE A 24 -7.61 15.79 0.40
N THR A 25 -8.40 16.10 -0.63
CA THR A 25 -8.16 17.26 -1.48
C THR A 25 -9.34 18.22 -1.52
N ALA A 26 -9.04 19.50 -1.71
CA ALA A 26 -10.01 20.57 -1.97
C ALA A 26 -9.52 21.44 -3.13
N THR A 27 -10.33 21.56 -4.18
CA THR A 27 -10.04 22.41 -5.33
C THR A 27 -10.82 23.70 -5.22
N PHE A 28 -10.13 24.83 -5.42
CA PHE A 28 -10.70 26.16 -5.32
C PHE A 28 -11.11 26.70 -6.70
N SER A 29 -12.06 27.63 -6.70
CA SER A 29 -12.56 28.31 -7.90
C SER A 29 -11.54 29.23 -8.56
N MET A 30 -10.45 29.55 -7.86
CA MET A 30 -9.39 30.43 -8.32
C MET A 30 -8.07 30.13 -7.59
N PRO A 31 -6.92 30.63 -8.08
CA PRO A 31 -5.63 30.47 -7.40
C PRO A 31 -5.63 31.08 -6.00
N MET A 32 -5.15 30.31 -5.03
CA MET A 32 -4.98 30.71 -3.63
C MET A 32 -3.54 31.17 -3.37
N ASP A 33 -3.36 31.98 -2.32
CA ASP A 33 -2.02 32.27 -1.79
C ASP A 33 -1.48 31.03 -1.08
N PRO A 34 -0.39 30.40 -1.59
CA PRO A 34 0.17 29.18 -1.02
C PRO A 34 0.55 29.29 0.46
N LEU A 35 0.93 30.49 0.92
CA LEU A 35 1.34 30.73 2.31
C LEU A 35 0.15 30.61 3.27
N THR A 36 -1.06 30.82 2.77
CA THR A 36 -2.29 30.71 3.55
C THR A 36 -2.88 29.30 3.58
N ILE A 37 -2.35 28.38 2.74
CA ILE A 37 -2.81 27.00 2.68
C ILE A 37 -1.86 26.12 3.48
N ASN A 38 -2.22 25.84 4.71
CA ASN A 38 -1.41 25.11 5.69
C ASN A 38 -2.30 24.37 6.70
N PHE A 39 -1.72 23.68 7.68
CA PHE A 39 -2.45 22.85 8.64
C PHE A 39 -3.41 23.65 9.56
N THR A 40 -3.24 24.97 9.69
CA THR A 40 -4.17 25.83 10.46
C THR A 40 -5.40 26.23 9.65
N THR A 41 -5.30 26.20 8.33
CA THR A 41 -6.38 26.56 7.42
C THR A 41 -7.00 25.37 6.71
N PHE A 42 -6.30 24.23 6.64
CA PHE A 42 -6.83 22.95 6.20
C PHE A 42 -6.58 21.88 7.26
N SER A 43 -7.62 21.47 7.96
CA SER A 43 -7.57 20.47 9.02
C SER A 43 -8.44 19.25 8.71
N LEU A 44 -8.07 18.12 9.30
CA LEU A 44 -8.83 16.88 9.31
C LEU A 44 -8.99 16.42 10.76
N ASN A 45 -10.21 16.06 11.16
CA ASN A 45 -10.52 15.62 12.53
C ASN A 45 -11.28 14.29 12.53
N ASN A 46 -11.01 13.48 13.55
CA ASN A 46 -11.85 12.35 13.96
C ASN A 46 -12.64 12.81 15.19
N GLY A 47 -13.90 13.19 15.02
CA GLY A 47 -14.64 13.90 16.05
C GLY A 47 -13.92 15.18 16.45
N VAL A 48 -13.49 15.26 17.72
CA VAL A 48 -12.73 16.41 18.25
C VAL A 48 -11.21 16.22 18.20
N ILE A 49 -10.74 15.04 17.75
CA ILE A 49 -9.30 14.71 17.74
C ILE A 49 -8.71 15.11 16.39
N PRO A 50 -7.69 15.99 16.36
CA PRO A 50 -7.03 16.36 15.13
C PRO A 50 -6.18 15.21 14.61
N VAL A 51 -6.23 15.00 13.28
CA VAL A 51 -5.39 14.05 12.56
C VAL A 51 -4.09 14.76 12.17
N ALA A 52 -2.95 14.16 12.54
CA ALA A 52 -1.65 14.66 12.09
C ALA A 52 -1.46 14.41 10.58
N GLY A 53 -0.87 15.39 9.89
CA GLY A 53 -0.64 15.27 8.45
C GLY A 53 0.13 16.46 7.88
N VAL A 54 0.36 16.42 6.58
CA VAL A 54 1.03 17.47 5.81
C VAL A 54 0.05 18.08 4.82
N VAL A 55 0.01 19.42 4.78
CA VAL A 55 -0.77 20.16 3.78
C VAL A 55 0.16 20.67 2.69
N THR A 56 -0.21 20.42 1.45
CA THR A 56 0.46 20.95 0.25
C THR A 56 -0.54 21.66 -0.65
N TYR A 57 -0.05 22.55 -1.49
CA TYR A 57 -0.89 23.27 -2.46
C TYR A 57 -0.21 23.29 -3.81
N THR A 58 -0.95 22.90 -4.86
CA THR A 58 -0.46 22.90 -6.24
C THR A 58 -1.59 23.28 -7.21
N GLY A 59 -1.31 24.18 -8.12
CA GLY A 59 -2.32 24.71 -9.05
C GLY A 59 -3.44 25.45 -8.32
N SER A 60 -4.62 24.85 -8.25
CA SER A 60 -5.77 25.35 -7.49
C SER A 60 -6.25 24.35 -6.44
N THR A 61 -5.45 23.33 -6.12
CA THR A 61 -5.82 22.23 -5.23
C THR A 61 -4.95 22.18 -3.99
N ALA A 62 -5.56 22.20 -2.81
CA ALA A 62 -4.95 21.89 -1.55
C ALA A 62 -5.09 20.38 -1.27
N SER A 63 -4.04 19.77 -0.73
CA SER A 63 -3.99 18.36 -0.39
C SER A 63 -3.55 18.18 1.07
N PHE A 64 -4.31 17.41 1.84
CA PHE A 64 -3.95 16.97 3.18
C PHE A 64 -3.57 15.50 3.13
N THR A 65 -2.32 15.18 3.45
CA THR A 65 -1.82 13.81 3.51
C THR A 65 -1.70 13.40 4.98
N PRO A 66 -2.54 12.46 5.47
CA PRO A 66 -2.43 11.95 6.84
C PRO A 66 -1.04 11.33 7.09
N ALA A 67 -0.47 11.57 8.27
CA ALA A 67 0.84 11.03 8.66
C ALA A 67 0.81 9.49 8.87
N VAL A 68 -0.36 8.94 9.17
CA VAL A 68 -0.62 7.50 9.32
C VAL A 68 -1.94 7.15 8.65
N ALA A 69 -2.14 5.87 8.35
CA ALA A 69 -3.42 5.41 7.80
C ALA A 69 -4.59 5.81 8.70
N LEU A 70 -5.70 6.20 8.09
CA LEU A 70 -6.95 6.51 8.77
C LEU A 70 -7.51 5.24 9.44
N LEU A 71 -8.27 5.40 10.51
CA LEU A 71 -8.93 4.28 11.18
C LEU A 71 -10.05 3.70 10.32
N ILE A 72 -10.32 2.41 10.47
CA ILE A 72 -11.42 1.72 9.78
C ILE A 72 -12.78 2.22 10.30
N ASN A 73 -13.79 2.19 9.42
CA ASN A 73 -15.18 2.48 9.73
C ASN A 73 -15.37 3.76 10.58
N THR A 74 -14.61 4.80 10.26
CA THR A 74 -14.49 6.03 11.05
C THR A 74 -14.90 7.23 10.21
N THR A 75 -15.73 8.10 10.77
CA THR A 75 -16.13 9.36 10.13
C THR A 75 -15.11 10.44 10.45
N TYR A 76 -14.60 11.05 9.40
CA TYR A 76 -13.70 12.20 9.46
C TYR A 76 -14.38 13.46 8.96
N THR A 77 -14.02 14.58 9.57
CA THR A 77 -14.47 15.91 9.15
C THR A 77 -13.26 16.73 8.70
N ALA A 78 -13.31 17.19 7.47
CA ALA A 78 -12.30 18.10 6.91
C ALA A 78 -12.86 19.53 6.90
N THR A 79 -11.98 20.50 7.13
CA THR A 79 -12.35 21.92 7.21
C THR A 79 -11.31 22.77 6.49
N ILE A 80 -11.77 23.63 5.59
CA ILE A 80 -11.00 24.78 5.09
C ILE A 80 -11.57 26.02 5.77
N THR A 81 -10.72 26.73 6.51
CA THR A 81 -11.16 27.93 7.25
C THR A 81 -11.10 29.19 6.39
N THR A 82 -11.73 30.29 6.85
CA THR A 82 -11.63 31.62 6.25
C THR A 82 -10.21 32.22 6.32
N GLY A 83 -9.26 31.55 7.01
CA GLY A 83 -7.85 31.89 6.92
C GLY A 83 -7.24 31.65 5.55
N ALA A 84 -7.79 30.73 4.74
CA ALA A 84 -7.39 30.51 3.37
C ALA A 84 -7.80 31.68 2.47
N ARG A 85 -6.83 32.29 1.77
CA ARG A 85 -7.01 33.50 0.98
C ARG A 85 -6.56 33.28 -0.47
N ASN A 86 -7.17 33.99 -1.40
CA ASN A 86 -6.68 34.02 -2.78
C ASN A 86 -5.44 34.90 -2.90
N VAL A 87 -4.78 34.88 -4.07
CA VAL A 87 -3.58 35.70 -4.35
C VAL A 87 -3.79 37.20 -4.20
N ALA A 88 -5.03 37.70 -4.21
CA ALA A 88 -5.39 39.09 -3.95
C ALA A 88 -5.68 39.36 -2.46
N GLY A 89 -5.46 38.38 -1.58
CA GLY A 89 -5.67 38.49 -0.13
C GLY A 89 -7.12 38.33 0.33
N THR A 90 -8.07 38.03 -0.58
CA THR A 90 -9.49 37.85 -0.22
C THR A 90 -9.71 36.46 0.38
N PRO A 91 -10.30 36.36 1.60
CA PRO A 91 -10.56 35.08 2.24
C PRO A 91 -11.77 34.33 1.65
N LEU A 92 -11.91 33.05 1.99
CA LEU A 92 -13.20 32.37 1.84
C LEU A 92 -14.27 33.15 2.62
N ALA A 93 -15.50 33.18 2.07
CA ALA A 93 -16.64 33.87 2.73
C ALA A 93 -17.05 33.20 4.05
N ALA A 94 -16.89 31.88 4.15
CA ALA A 94 -17.17 31.08 5.34
C ALA A 94 -16.25 29.84 5.35
N ASN A 95 -16.15 29.18 6.52
CA ASN A 95 -15.48 27.89 6.59
C ASN A 95 -16.22 26.88 5.70
N TYR A 96 -15.45 26.11 4.93
CA TYR A 96 -15.96 24.99 4.16
C TYR A 96 -15.71 23.69 4.91
N VAL A 97 -16.79 23.00 5.26
CA VAL A 97 -16.72 21.78 6.09
C VAL A 97 -17.40 20.65 5.34
N TRP A 98 -16.73 19.48 5.28
CA TRP A 98 -17.34 18.26 4.75
C TRP A 98 -16.88 17.05 5.53
N SER A 99 -17.61 15.96 5.46
CA SER A 99 -17.27 14.71 6.13
C SER A 99 -17.29 13.54 5.16
N PHE A 100 -16.57 12.48 5.52
CA PHE A 100 -16.56 11.20 4.83
C PHE A 100 -16.33 10.09 5.84
N THR A 101 -16.69 8.86 5.48
CA THR A 101 -16.49 7.68 6.34
C THR A 101 -15.57 6.68 5.62
N THR A 102 -14.54 6.24 6.32
CA THR A 102 -13.62 5.22 5.84
C THR A 102 -14.29 3.85 5.75
N GLY A 103 -13.79 3.00 4.86
CA GLY A 103 -14.24 1.61 4.73
C GLY A 103 -13.73 0.71 5.85
N THR A 104 -14.15 -0.54 5.77
CA THR A 104 -13.76 -1.61 6.71
C THR A 104 -12.52 -2.37 6.27
N THR A 105 -12.10 -2.20 5.00
CA THR A 105 -10.93 -2.88 4.46
C THR A 105 -9.71 -1.97 4.52
N PRO A 106 -8.66 -2.34 5.26
CA PRO A 106 -7.36 -1.69 5.08
C PRO A 106 -6.90 -1.92 3.63
N VAL A 107 -6.30 -0.90 3.00
CA VAL A 107 -5.59 -1.12 1.73
C VAL A 107 -4.39 -2.00 2.07
N GLN A 108 -4.46 -3.26 1.65
CA GLN A 108 -3.32 -4.15 1.79
C GLN A 108 -2.20 -3.61 0.89
N GLY A 109 -1.09 -3.24 1.50
CA GLY A 109 0.14 -2.97 0.76
C GLY A 109 0.62 -4.24 0.02
N PRO A 110 1.49 -4.08 -0.98
CA PRO A 110 2.05 -5.25 -1.67
C PRO A 110 2.78 -6.14 -0.66
N VAL A 111 2.53 -7.45 -0.76
CA VAL A 111 3.25 -8.45 0.04
C VAL A 111 4.70 -8.49 -0.44
N ILE A 112 5.64 -8.17 0.45
CA ILE A 112 7.08 -8.13 0.11
C ILE A 112 7.68 -9.52 0.35
N LEU A 113 8.09 -10.17 -0.74
CA LEU A 113 8.67 -11.52 -0.71
C LEU A 113 10.17 -11.55 -0.41
N ASN A 114 10.87 -10.39 -0.46
CA ASN A 114 12.32 -10.31 -0.25
C ASN A 114 13.10 -11.38 -1.06
N THR A 115 13.95 -12.19 -0.39
CA THR A 115 14.75 -13.22 -1.05
C THR A 115 13.92 -14.37 -1.61
N ALA A 116 12.69 -14.57 -1.15
CA ALA A 116 11.77 -15.57 -1.71
C ALA A 116 11.29 -15.20 -3.13
N ALA A 117 11.35 -13.92 -3.53
CA ALA A 117 10.87 -13.45 -4.83
C ALA A 117 11.59 -14.09 -6.03
N ARG A 118 12.82 -14.60 -5.84
CA ARG A 118 13.57 -15.28 -6.88
C ARG A 118 13.07 -16.69 -7.23
N PHE A 119 12.23 -17.29 -6.36
CA PHE A 119 11.76 -18.67 -6.52
C PHE A 119 10.38 -18.71 -7.15
N GLY A 120 10.23 -19.47 -8.23
CA GLY A 120 8.91 -19.86 -8.78
C GLY A 120 8.29 -21.00 -7.98
N ILE A 121 9.13 -21.86 -7.40
CA ILE A 121 8.73 -22.94 -6.49
C ILE A 121 9.69 -22.94 -5.30
N LEU A 122 9.16 -22.87 -4.09
CA LEU A 122 9.90 -23.04 -2.85
C LEU A 122 9.17 -24.06 -1.95
N SER A 123 9.71 -25.27 -1.86
CA SER A 123 9.07 -26.40 -1.18
C SER A 123 9.81 -26.79 0.09
N GLY A 124 9.07 -27.33 1.08
CA GLY A 124 9.65 -27.88 2.31
C GLY A 124 10.10 -29.32 2.19
N VAL A 125 9.50 -30.12 1.31
CA VAL A 125 9.69 -31.59 1.27
C VAL A 125 10.19 -32.06 -0.09
N GLY A 126 9.53 -31.71 -1.17
CA GLY A 126 9.86 -32.17 -2.51
C GLY A 126 9.17 -31.39 -3.61
N VAL A 127 9.68 -31.54 -4.83
CA VAL A 127 9.08 -30.99 -6.05
C VAL A 127 9.06 -32.12 -7.08
N SER A 128 7.88 -32.40 -7.63
CA SER A 128 7.69 -33.44 -8.63
C SER A 128 6.92 -32.92 -9.83
N ASN A 129 7.46 -33.13 -11.04
CA ASN A 129 6.73 -32.96 -12.26
C ASN A 129 6.20 -34.34 -12.74
N GLN A 130 4.88 -34.54 -12.70
CA GLN A 130 4.25 -35.84 -12.92
C GLN A 130 3.91 -36.10 -14.40
N ALA A 131 3.69 -35.06 -15.20
CA ALA A 131 3.27 -35.24 -16.58
C ALA A 131 3.65 -34.04 -17.48
N GLY A 132 4.22 -34.36 -18.63
CA GLY A 132 4.47 -33.40 -19.71
C GLY A 132 5.65 -32.44 -19.47
N PRO A 133 6.02 -31.70 -20.50
CA PRO A 133 7.05 -30.67 -20.40
C PRO A 133 6.49 -29.42 -19.73
N SER A 134 6.89 -29.16 -18.49
CA SER A 134 6.67 -27.87 -17.81
C SER A 134 7.89 -26.98 -17.97
N VAL A 135 7.71 -25.69 -18.08
CA VAL A 135 8.80 -24.71 -18.20
C VAL A 135 8.69 -23.67 -17.09
N ILE A 136 9.75 -23.45 -16.36
CA ILE A 136 9.90 -22.36 -15.40
C ILE A 136 10.89 -21.37 -16.01
N ASN A 137 10.44 -20.12 -16.26
CA ASN A 137 11.25 -19.08 -16.87
C ASN A 137 11.63 -18.04 -15.83
N ASP A 138 12.92 -17.64 -15.84
CA ASP A 138 13.48 -16.52 -15.07
C ASP A 138 13.31 -16.64 -13.54
N LEU A 139 13.03 -17.85 -13.04
CA LEU A 139 12.82 -18.14 -11.63
C LEU A 139 13.53 -19.45 -11.24
N ASP A 140 13.91 -19.54 -9.97
CA ASP A 140 14.53 -20.74 -9.39
C ASP A 140 13.52 -21.72 -8.80
N VAL A 141 13.96 -22.95 -8.60
CA VAL A 141 13.29 -23.98 -7.79
C VAL A 141 14.14 -24.21 -6.54
N GLY A 142 13.53 -24.01 -5.36
CA GLY A 142 14.18 -24.22 -4.06
C GLY A 142 13.49 -25.31 -3.25
N ILE A 143 14.31 -26.11 -2.54
CA ILE A 143 13.79 -27.10 -1.59
C ILE A 143 14.58 -27.05 -0.27
N TYR A 144 13.85 -26.80 0.84
CA TYR A 144 14.44 -26.70 2.17
C TYR A 144 13.39 -27.01 3.26
N PRO A 145 13.67 -27.95 4.19
CA PRO A 145 14.90 -28.69 4.40
C PRO A 145 15.06 -29.92 3.50
N GLY A 146 14.24 -30.10 2.47
CA GLY A 146 14.32 -31.24 1.56
C GLY A 146 15.65 -31.28 0.79
N VAL A 147 16.03 -32.48 0.36
CA VAL A 147 17.27 -32.76 -0.35
C VAL A 147 17.08 -32.84 -1.86
N ARG A 148 18.16 -32.72 -2.64
CA ARG A 148 18.12 -32.71 -4.11
C ARG A 148 17.42 -33.94 -4.71
N SER A 149 17.56 -35.11 -4.13
CA SER A 149 16.90 -36.34 -4.60
C SER A 149 15.38 -36.29 -4.51
N ALA A 150 14.81 -35.36 -3.75
CA ALA A 150 13.36 -35.14 -3.67
C ALA A 150 12.82 -34.21 -4.79
N VAL A 151 13.69 -33.75 -5.70
CA VAL A 151 13.31 -33.03 -6.91
C VAL A 151 13.30 -34.03 -8.08
N THR A 152 12.11 -34.32 -8.61
CA THR A 152 11.91 -35.33 -9.64
C THR A 152 11.15 -34.80 -10.84
N GLY A 153 11.33 -35.43 -12.02
CA GLY A 153 10.63 -35.00 -13.25
C GLY A 153 11.30 -33.80 -13.94
N PHE A 154 12.56 -33.54 -13.67
CA PHE A 154 13.41 -32.55 -14.32
C PHE A 154 14.67 -33.24 -14.94
N PRO A 155 14.64 -33.70 -16.22
CA PRO A 155 13.59 -33.58 -17.22
C PRO A 155 12.37 -34.50 -16.97
N PRO A 156 11.21 -34.34 -17.70
CA PRO A 156 11.01 -33.46 -18.86
C PRO A 156 10.74 -31.97 -18.54
N ALA A 157 10.46 -31.61 -17.30
CA ALA A 157 10.38 -30.19 -16.93
C ALA A 157 11.75 -29.51 -17.10
N THR A 158 11.75 -28.25 -17.51
CA THR A 158 12.94 -27.44 -17.74
C THR A 158 12.89 -26.13 -16.97
N ILE A 159 14.08 -25.63 -16.60
CA ILE A 159 14.23 -24.31 -16.02
C ILE A 159 15.07 -23.47 -16.98
N VAL A 160 14.55 -22.33 -17.39
CA VAL A 160 15.20 -21.38 -18.30
C VAL A 160 15.60 -20.14 -17.49
N ASN A 161 16.86 -19.74 -17.54
CA ASN A 161 17.44 -18.63 -16.80
C ASN A 161 17.22 -18.73 -15.27
N GLY A 162 17.20 -19.92 -14.74
CA GLY A 162 17.08 -20.23 -13.32
C GLY A 162 17.82 -21.51 -12.97
N ALA A 163 17.76 -21.92 -11.71
CA ALA A 163 18.42 -23.13 -11.22
C ALA A 163 17.58 -23.87 -10.18
N ILE A 164 17.95 -25.13 -9.93
CA ILE A 164 17.41 -25.91 -8.79
C ILE A 164 18.42 -25.82 -7.65
N TYR A 165 17.91 -25.52 -6.44
CA TYR A 165 18.69 -25.49 -5.20
C TYR A 165 18.07 -26.40 -4.15
N ALA A 166 18.88 -27.17 -3.44
CA ALA A 166 18.45 -28.05 -2.38
C ALA A 166 19.30 -27.86 -1.11
N SER A 167 18.79 -28.31 0.03
CA SER A 167 19.46 -28.10 1.33
C SER A 167 20.80 -28.84 1.45
N ASP A 168 21.02 -29.87 0.64
CA ASP A 168 22.24 -30.67 0.58
C ASP A 168 23.22 -30.25 -0.52
N ASP A 169 22.94 -29.14 -1.23
CA ASP A 169 23.83 -28.60 -2.23
C ASP A 169 25.08 -27.97 -1.59
N ILE A 170 26.24 -28.42 -2.02
CA ILE A 170 27.53 -27.91 -1.55
C ILE A 170 28.09 -26.81 -2.47
N ALA A 171 27.57 -26.69 -3.67
CA ALA A 171 27.97 -25.69 -4.67
C ALA A 171 26.70 -25.09 -5.37
N PRO A 172 26.65 -23.75 -5.54
CA PRO A 172 27.61 -22.77 -4.99
C PRO A 172 27.58 -22.70 -3.46
N PRO A 173 28.65 -22.22 -2.80
CA PRO A 173 28.68 -22.09 -1.36
C PRO A 173 27.55 -21.23 -0.84
N GLY A 174 26.93 -21.60 0.31
CA GLY A 174 25.90 -20.83 0.97
C GLY A 174 24.46 -21.15 0.53
N VAL A 175 24.25 -22.14 -0.36
CA VAL A 175 22.90 -22.56 -0.79
C VAL A 175 21.96 -22.89 0.39
N PRO A 176 22.35 -23.67 1.40
CA PRO A 176 21.45 -23.94 2.53
C PRO A 176 21.02 -22.70 3.30
N ALA A 177 21.95 -21.76 3.51
CA ALA A 177 21.65 -20.49 4.20
C ALA A 177 20.72 -19.60 3.37
N MET A 178 20.94 -19.51 2.06
CA MET A 178 20.09 -18.80 1.12
C MET A 178 18.64 -19.35 1.13
N LEU A 179 18.48 -20.67 1.10
CA LEU A 179 17.17 -21.32 1.12
C LEU A 179 16.46 -21.14 2.47
N LEU A 180 17.19 -21.20 3.58
CA LEU A 180 16.64 -20.91 4.90
C LEU A 180 16.12 -19.48 5.00
N GLN A 181 16.90 -18.51 4.48
CA GLN A 181 16.49 -17.12 4.44
C GLN A 181 15.24 -16.92 3.58
N ALA A 182 15.21 -17.50 2.38
CA ALA A 182 14.05 -17.42 1.49
C ALA A 182 12.78 -18.02 2.13
N LYS A 183 12.91 -19.15 2.84
CA LYS A 183 11.81 -19.74 3.60
C LYS A 183 11.33 -18.82 4.72
N THR A 184 12.25 -18.19 5.44
CA THR A 184 11.92 -17.22 6.51
C THR A 184 11.18 -16.02 5.94
N ASP A 185 11.67 -15.46 4.83
CA ASP A 185 11.03 -14.32 4.17
C ASP A 185 9.64 -14.66 3.64
N LEU A 186 9.47 -15.86 3.07
CA LEU A 186 8.15 -16.35 2.62
C LEU A 186 7.18 -16.50 3.80
N THR A 187 7.65 -17.01 4.95
CA THR A 187 6.84 -17.13 6.16
C THR A 187 6.43 -15.75 6.67
N ASN A 188 7.34 -14.79 6.71
CA ASN A 188 7.05 -13.42 7.12
C ASN A 188 6.05 -12.75 6.17
N ALA A 189 6.20 -12.96 4.86
CA ALA A 189 5.27 -12.47 3.85
C ALA A 189 3.86 -13.06 4.03
N TYR A 190 3.77 -14.36 4.32
CA TYR A 190 2.50 -15.03 4.62
C TYR A 190 1.84 -14.45 5.87
N LEU A 191 2.60 -14.31 6.97
CA LEU A 191 2.09 -13.72 8.23
C LEU A 191 1.65 -12.26 8.04
N ALA A 192 2.37 -11.49 7.23
CA ALA A 192 1.99 -10.12 6.89
C ALA A 192 0.68 -10.10 6.07
N ALA A 193 0.51 -11.03 5.13
CA ALA A 193 -0.72 -11.17 4.36
C ALA A 193 -1.90 -11.64 5.23
N GLU A 194 -1.67 -12.54 6.18
CA GLU A 194 -2.67 -13.04 7.13
C GLU A 194 -3.10 -11.96 8.13
N ALA A 195 -2.14 -11.15 8.62
CA ALA A 195 -2.40 -10.02 9.51
C ALA A 195 -3.09 -8.83 8.79
N ALA A 196 -2.99 -8.76 7.47
CA ALA A 196 -3.77 -7.84 6.65
C ALA A 196 -5.23 -8.32 6.68
N VAL A 197 -5.98 -7.76 7.61
CA VAL A 197 -7.33 -8.14 8.05
C VAL A 197 -8.22 -8.61 6.89
N SER A 198 -8.57 -9.88 6.90
CA SER A 198 -9.69 -10.40 6.11
C SER A 198 -10.95 -9.62 6.51
N PRO A 199 -11.74 -9.08 5.58
CA PRO A 199 -13.04 -8.52 5.94
C PRO A 199 -13.85 -9.62 6.63
N ALA A 200 -14.53 -9.28 7.73
CA ALA A 200 -15.43 -10.20 8.39
C ALA A 200 -16.42 -10.77 7.34
N PRO A 201 -16.73 -12.07 7.38
CA PRO A 201 -17.72 -12.63 6.47
C PRO A 201 -19.05 -11.88 6.64
N GLN A 202 -19.61 -11.46 5.54
CA GLN A 202 -20.93 -10.83 5.46
C GLN A 202 -22.02 -11.85 5.71
#